data_3847e2dde730d666bcadea18acb26b4a
#
_entry.id   3847e2dde730d666bcadea18acb26b4a
#
_cell.length_a   1.000
_cell.length_b   1.000
_cell.length_c   1.000
_cell.angle_alpha   90.00
_cell.angle_beta   90.00
_cell.angle_gamma   90.00
#
_symmetry.space_group_name_H-M   'P 1'
#
loop_
_entity.id
_entity.type
_entity.pdbx_description
1 polymer ?
#
loop_
_entity_poly.entity_id
_entity_poly.type
_entity_poly.pdbx_seq_one_letter_code
_entity_poly.pdbx_strand_id
1 'polypeptide(L)'
;SPLVLSSYSRLVIDCNRPLPSEESITRQSSGIKVPGNCGLTTQDRYIRINTLFRPYHQAIGQLLDACSHRPTVLLSIHSFTPSLNNSHRPWHIGVSYGRDRRLAELLLEALSQHGDIIVGDNKPYPIEEHIDYSLPLHGEVRGLPHVMFEIRQDEIQTPQGVEAWAALLKKTYRIIEAEALRLCCSRFVY
;
A
#
# COMPACT_ATOMS: atom_id res chain seq x y z
N SER A 1 12.78 5.28 -10.17
CA SER A 1 12.56 4.94 -8.74
C SER A 1 12.75 3.44 -8.54
N PRO A 2 13.36 2.99 -7.45
CA PRO A 2 13.41 1.57 -7.10
C PRO A 2 12.00 1.05 -6.78
N LEU A 3 11.79 -0.26 -6.98
CA LEU A 3 10.52 -0.94 -6.78
C LEU A 3 10.75 -2.28 -6.08
N VAL A 4 9.95 -2.57 -5.05
CA VAL A 4 9.86 -3.89 -4.43
C VAL A 4 8.46 -4.45 -4.65
N LEU A 5 8.37 -5.65 -5.18
CA LEU A 5 7.11 -6.34 -5.46
C LEU A 5 6.96 -7.57 -4.59
N SER A 6 5.77 -7.77 -4.04
CA SER A 6 5.36 -9.08 -3.55
C SER A 6 4.92 -9.93 -4.74
N SER A 7 5.73 -10.93 -5.10
CA SER A 7 5.49 -11.79 -6.27
C SER A 7 4.49 -12.92 -5.99
N TYR A 8 4.03 -13.05 -4.77
CA TYR A 8 3.11 -14.10 -4.34
C TYR A 8 1.76 -13.51 -3.94
N SER A 9 0.71 -14.30 -4.15
CA SER A 9 -0.63 -13.93 -3.68
C SER A 9 -0.63 -13.69 -2.17
N ARG A 10 -1.32 -12.63 -1.72
CA ARG A 10 -1.57 -12.37 -0.30
C ARG A 10 -2.25 -13.55 0.43
N LEU A 11 -2.89 -14.47 -0.31
CA LEU A 11 -3.47 -15.68 0.28
C LEU A 11 -2.41 -16.69 0.70
N VAL A 12 -1.18 -16.64 0.18
CA VAL A 12 -0.07 -17.48 0.65
C VAL A 12 0.44 -16.92 1.99
N ILE A 13 0.77 -15.66 2.02
CA ILE A 13 1.07 -14.85 3.19
C ILE A 13 0.90 -13.37 2.80
N ASP A 14 0.19 -12.62 3.62
CA ASP A 14 0.00 -11.19 3.39
C ASP A 14 1.16 -10.40 3.98
N CYS A 15 1.98 -9.82 3.10
CA CYS A 15 3.12 -9.00 3.50
C CYS A 15 2.70 -7.65 4.13
N ASN A 16 1.43 -7.26 4.03
CA ASN A 16 0.92 -6.05 4.68
C ASN A 16 0.08 -6.35 5.94
N ARG A 17 0.26 -7.51 6.56
CA ARG A 17 -0.39 -7.86 7.83
C ARG A 17 0.63 -8.22 8.90
N PRO A 18 0.45 -7.77 10.15
CA PRO A 18 1.30 -8.21 11.25
C PRO A 18 1.28 -9.73 11.39
N LEU A 19 2.44 -10.34 11.62
CA LEU A 19 2.57 -11.81 11.71
C LEU A 19 1.66 -12.48 12.77
N PRO A 20 1.38 -11.86 13.93
CA PRO A 20 0.45 -12.42 14.90
C PRO A 20 -1.02 -12.41 14.45
N SER A 21 -1.35 -11.60 13.43
CA SER A 21 -2.71 -11.53 12.89
C SER A 21 -3.10 -12.83 12.18
N GLU A 22 -4.32 -13.31 12.42
CA GLU A 22 -4.87 -14.44 11.65
C GLU A 22 -5.01 -14.11 10.16
N GLU A 23 -5.12 -12.84 9.80
CA GLU A 23 -5.18 -12.36 8.43
C GLU A 23 -3.85 -12.45 7.69
N SER A 24 -2.70 -12.60 8.42
CA SER A 24 -1.39 -12.77 7.78
C SER A 24 -1.33 -14.02 6.89
N ILE A 25 -2.01 -15.10 7.29
CA ILE A 25 -2.23 -16.32 6.49
C ILE A 25 -3.70 -16.71 6.69
N THR A 26 -4.57 -16.02 5.97
CA THR A 26 -6.01 -16.14 6.16
C THR A 26 -6.55 -17.48 5.69
N ARG A 27 -7.44 -18.09 6.47
CA ARG A 27 -8.12 -19.34 6.11
C ARG A 27 -9.34 -19.12 5.21
N GLN A 28 -9.81 -17.87 5.15
CA GLN A 28 -10.98 -17.49 4.37
C GLN A 28 -10.83 -16.08 3.84
N SER A 29 -11.27 -15.83 2.60
CA SER A 29 -11.31 -14.49 1.99
C SER A 29 -12.65 -14.34 1.28
N SER A 30 -13.37 -13.26 1.57
CA SER A 30 -14.70 -12.97 1.00
C SER A 30 -15.68 -14.16 1.06
N GLY A 31 -15.71 -14.88 2.19
CA GLY A 31 -16.57 -16.05 2.37
C GLY A 31 -16.04 -17.35 1.75
N ILE A 32 -14.95 -17.29 0.96
CA ILE A 32 -14.38 -18.45 0.26
C ILE A 32 -13.23 -19.01 1.09
N LYS A 33 -13.26 -20.32 1.38
CA LYS A 33 -12.16 -21.01 2.05
C LYS A 33 -10.89 -20.98 1.19
N VAL A 34 -9.75 -20.83 1.83
CA VAL A 34 -8.40 -20.97 1.25
C VAL A 34 -7.86 -22.34 1.66
N PRO A 35 -8.04 -23.40 0.84
CA PRO A 35 -7.72 -24.78 1.27
C PRO A 35 -6.27 -24.96 1.68
N GLY A 36 -5.33 -24.30 0.97
CA GLY A 36 -3.90 -24.36 1.27
C GLY A 36 -3.48 -23.69 2.58
N ASN A 37 -4.44 -23.06 3.31
CA ASN A 37 -4.21 -22.45 4.61
C ASN A 37 -4.91 -23.21 5.75
N CYS A 38 -5.65 -24.27 5.41
CA CYS A 38 -6.29 -25.13 6.41
C CYS A 38 -5.29 -26.20 6.86
N GLY A 39 -5.14 -26.36 8.17
CA GLY A 39 -4.28 -27.41 8.73
C GLY A 39 -2.77 -27.15 8.63
N LEU A 40 -2.34 -25.92 8.35
CA LEU A 40 -0.92 -25.55 8.35
C LEU A 40 -0.29 -25.81 9.72
N THR A 41 0.83 -26.52 9.71
CA THR A 41 1.68 -26.68 10.89
C THR A 41 2.43 -25.39 11.22
N THR A 42 2.99 -25.30 12.40
CA THR A 42 3.90 -24.20 12.78
C THR A 42 5.09 -24.13 11.82
N GLN A 43 5.59 -25.28 11.37
CA GLN A 43 6.70 -25.33 10.42
C GLN A 43 6.32 -24.78 9.04
N ASP A 44 5.11 -25.06 8.53
CA ASP A 44 4.64 -24.53 7.25
C ASP A 44 4.52 -23.00 7.31
N ARG A 45 3.97 -22.46 8.40
CA ARG A 45 3.90 -21.02 8.65
C ARG A 45 5.29 -20.40 8.72
N TYR A 46 6.20 -21.03 9.45
CA TYR A 46 7.61 -20.58 9.58
C TYR A 46 8.31 -20.51 8.24
N ILE A 47 8.12 -21.51 7.36
CA ILE A 47 8.66 -21.52 5.99
C ILE A 47 8.15 -20.29 5.23
N ARG A 48 6.84 -20.03 5.18
CA ARG A 48 6.28 -18.86 4.46
C ARG A 48 6.81 -17.55 5.00
N ILE A 49 6.90 -17.40 6.31
CA ILE A 49 7.44 -16.21 6.95
C ILE A 49 8.89 -15.96 6.52
N ASN A 50 9.73 -16.99 6.56
CA ASN A 50 11.17 -16.82 6.28
C ASN A 50 11.49 -16.73 4.78
N THR A 51 10.67 -17.32 3.92
CA THR A 51 10.95 -17.33 2.48
C THR A 51 10.25 -16.20 1.72
N LEU A 52 9.18 -15.62 2.27
CA LEU A 52 8.38 -14.61 1.58
C LEU A 52 8.28 -13.29 2.36
N PHE A 53 7.77 -13.34 3.59
CA PHE A 53 7.52 -12.14 4.38
C PHE A 53 8.81 -11.40 4.75
N ARG A 54 9.74 -12.08 5.42
CA ARG A 54 10.99 -11.47 5.88
C ARG A 54 11.86 -10.93 4.74
N PRO A 55 12.10 -11.67 3.65
CA PRO A 55 12.88 -11.15 2.52
C PRO A 55 12.24 -9.91 1.86
N TYR A 56 10.90 -9.88 1.75
CA TYR A 56 10.18 -8.72 1.23
C TYR A 56 10.46 -7.46 2.06
N HIS A 57 10.28 -7.54 3.39
CA HIS A 57 10.53 -6.41 4.27
C HIS A 57 12.00 -6.05 4.39
N GLN A 58 12.89 -7.03 4.33
CA GLN A 58 14.33 -6.80 4.30
C GLN A 58 14.74 -6.04 3.04
N ALA A 59 14.19 -6.38 1.88
CA ALA A 59 14.45 -5.67 0.63
C ALA A 59 14.01 -4.21 0.69
N ILE A 60 12.81 -3.93 1.24
CA ILE A 60 12.34 -2.56 1.45
C ILE A 60 13.29 -1.80 2.38
N GLY A 61 13.62 -2.40 3.54
CA GLY A 61 14.52 -1.78 4.51
C GLY A 61 15.87 -1.42 3.90
N GLN A 62 16.51 -2.36 3.21
CA GLN A 62 17.81 -2.16 2.55
C GLN A 62 17.76 -1.03 1.50
N LEU A 63 16.69 -0.95 0.70
CA LEU A 63 16.53 0.12 -0.27
C LEU A 63 16.36 1.48 0.40
N LEU A 64 15.57 1.57 1.46
CA LEU A 64 15.38 2.82 2.20
C LEU A 64 16.66 3.25 2.90
N ASP A 65 17.43 2.31 3.46
CA ASP A 65 18.73 2.58 4.09
C ASP A 65 19.73 3.11 3.05
N ALA A 66 19.77 2.51 1.87
CA ALA A 66 20.60 2.97 0.76
C ALA A 66 20.20 4.36 0.22
N CYS A 67 18.94 4.76 0.44
CA CYS A 67 18.42 6.07 0.04
C CYS A 67 18.44 7.11 1.18
N SER A 68 18.91 6.78 2.37
CA SER A 68 18.83 7.65 3.57
C SER A 68 19.56 9.02 3.44
N HIS A 69 20.49 9.13 2.48
CA HIS A 69 21.26 10.34 2.20
C HIS A 69 20.57 11.32 1.23
N ARG A 70 19.37 11.02 0.76
CA ARG A 70 18.61 11.84 -0.20
C ARG A 70 17.13 11.92 0.16
N PRO A 71 16.42 12.98 -0.25
CA PRO A 71 14.98 13.09 -0.07
C PRO A 71 14.27 11.87 -0.65
N THR A 72 13.46 11.21 0.15
CA THR A 72 12.79 9.94 -0.21
C THR A 72 11.36 9.94 0.28
N VAL A 73 10.42 9.62 -0.59
CA VAL A 73 9.02 9.33 -0.24
C VAL A 73 8.72 7.86 -0.47
N LEU A 74 7.83 7.29 0.30
CA LEU A 74 7.41 5.88 0.18
C LEU A 74 5.98 5.80 -0.34
N LEU A 75 5.80 5.18 -1.51
CA LEU A 75 4.48 4.94 -2.10
C LEU A 75 4.19 3.44 -2.06
N SER A 76 3.09 3.06 -1.45
CA SER A 76 2.55 1.69 -1.49
C SER A 76 1.39 1.64 -2.48
N ILE A 77 1.39 0.65 -3.37
CA ILE A 77 0.35 0.51 -4.41
C ILE A 77 -0.45 -0.76 -4.15
N HIS A 78 -1.73 -0.59 -3.93
CA HIS A 78 -2.70 -1.64 -3.67
C HIS A 78 -3.88 -1.53 -4.62
N SER A 79 -4.76 -2.52 -4.58
CA SER A 79 -6.06 -2.47 -5.26
C SER A 79 -7.16 -3.03 -4.38
N PHE A 80 -8.38 -2.55 -4.58
CA PHE A 80 -9.57 -2.96 -3.83
C PHE A 80 -10.73 -3.35 -4.76
N THR A 81 -11.67 -4.12 -4.24
CA THR A 81 -12.85 -4.57 -4.97
C THR A 81 -13.89 -3.45 -5.09
N PRO A 82 -14.62 -3.33 -6.24
CA PRO A 82 -15.66 -2.31 -6.44
C PRO A 82 -16.85 -2.44 -5.49
N SER A 83 -17.02 -3.61 -4.88
CA SER A 83 -18.02 -3.84 -3.85
C SER A 83 -17.49 -4.77 -2.77
N LEU A 84 -17.99 -4.61 -1.54
CA LEU A 84 -17.71 -5.49 -0.41
C LEU A 84 -18.97 -5.62 0.44
N ASN A 85 -19.37 -6.84 0.79
CA ASN A 85 -20.55 -7.13 1.59
C ASN A 85 -21.82 -6.43 1.05
N ASN A 86 -22.04 -6.48 -0.26
CA ASN A 86 -23.12 -5.82 -0.98
C ASN A 86 -23.13 -4.28 -0.91
N SER A 87 -22.06 -3.66 -0.41
CA SER A 87 -21.89 -2.22 -0.40
C SER A 87 -21.03 -1.80 -1.58
N HIS A 88 -21.54 -0.91 -2.42
CA HIS A 88 -20.78 -0.33 -3.54
C HIS A 88 -19.74 0.65 -3.02
N ARG A 89 -18.57 0.65 -3.66
CA ARG A 89 -17.44 1.52 -3.37
C ARG A 89 -17.22 2.47 -4.54
N PRO A 90 -17.65 3.74 -4.42
CA PRO A 90 -17.69 4.65 -5.56
C PRO A 90 -16.31 5.18 -6.00
N TRP A 91 -15.31 5.11 -5.13
CA TRP A 91 -13.98 5.65 -5.40
C TRP A 91 -13.27 4.88 -6.50
N HIS A 92 -12.69 5.59 -7.47
CA HIS A 92 -11.82 5.00 -8.48
C HIS A 92 -10.41 4.75 -7.89
N ILE A 93 -9.98 5.67 -7.03
CA ILE A 93 -8.74 5.57 -6.26
C ILE A 93 -8.93 6.09 -4.84
N GLY A 94 -8.28 5.45 -3.89
CA GLY A 94 -8.10 5.96 -2.52
C GLY A 94 -6.68 6.43 -2.28
N VAL A 95 -6.52 7.47 -1.50
CA VAL A 95 -5.25 7.91 -0.91
C VAL A 95 -5.35 7.67 0.57
N SER A 96 -4.68 6.62 1.05
CA SER A 96 -4.74 6.18 2.44
C SER A 96 -3.48 6.57 3.20
N TYR A 97 -3.66 6.99 4.43
CA TYR A 97 -2.61 7.46 5.32
C TYR A 97 -2.95 7.11 6.78
N GLY A 98 -1.91 7.08 7.62
CA GLY A 98 -2.03 6.93 9.06
C GLY A 98 -2.00 8.29 9.77
N ARG A 99 -0.99 8.50 10.61
CA ARG A 99 -0.82 9.76 11.34
C ARG A 99 -0.24 10.88 10.46
N ASP A 100 0.67 10.53 9.55
CA ASP A 100 1.29 11.51 8.64
C ASP A 100 0.44 11.72 7.39
N ARG A 101 -0.25 12.86 7.35
CA ARG A 101 -1.11 13.27 6.23
C ARG A 101 -0.41 14.16 5.20
N ARG A 102 0.81 14.61 5.46
CA ARG A 102 1.48 15.65 4.66
C ARG A 102 1.55 15.31 3.16
N LEU A 103 1.96 14.10 2.81
CA LEU A 103 2.03 13.67 1.41
C LEU A 103 0.64 13.42 0.82
N ALA A 104 -0.29 12.91 1.63
CA ALA A 104 -1.65 12.65 1.21
C ALA A 104 -2.40 13.93 0.81
N GLU A 105 -2.23 15.03 1.55
CA GLU A 105 -2.84 16.33 1.22
C GLU A 105 -2.45 16.81 -0.17
N LEU A 106 -1.16 16.77 -0.51
CA LEU A 106 -0.67 17.15 -1.84
C LEU A 106 -1.27 16.27 -2.94
N LEU A 107 -1.35 14.97 -2.70
CA LEU A 107 -1.86 14.01 -3.68
C LEU A 107 -3.38 14.14 -3.85
N LEU A 108 -4.13 14.33 -2.76
CA LEU A 108 -5.58 14.55 -2.81
C LEU A 108 -5.92 15.81 -3.60
N GLU A 109 -5.20 16.92 -3.34
CA GLU A 109 -5.37 18.16 -4.09
C GLU A 109 -5.05 17.97 -5.59
N ALA A 110 -3.92 17.34 -5.91
CA ALA A 110 -3.53 17.12 -7.30
C ALA A 110 -4.49 16.17 -8.05
N LEU A 111 -4.98 15.11 -7.38
CA LEU A 111 -5.95 14.18 -7.95
C LEU A 111 -7.34 14.81 -8.15
N SER A 112 -7.75 15.72 -7.28
CA SER A 112 -9.04 16.42 -7.40
C SER A 112 -9.15 17.27 -8.66
N GLN A 113 -8.05 17.63 -9.28
CA GLN A 113 -8.01 18.35 -10.56
C GLN A 113 -8.44 17.49 -11.76
N HIS A 114 -8.56 16.19 -11.57
CA HIS A 114 -9.06 15.25 -12.57
C HIS A 114 -10.56 15.01 -12.36
N GLY A 115 -11.40 15.82 -13.03
CA GLY A 115 -12.85 15.91 -12.79
C GLY A 115 -13.65 14.61 -12.96
N ASP A 116 -13.12 13.63 -13.69
CA ASP A 116 -13.78 12.35 -13.96
C ASP A 116 -13.44 11.26 -12.95
N ILE A 117 -12.61 11.58 -11.93
CA ILE A 117 -12.13 10.61 -10.95
C ILE A 117 -12.69 10.91 -9.56
N ILE A 118 -13.37 9.91 -8.97
CA ILE A 118 -13.80 9.98 -7.59
C ILE A 118 -12.65 9.50 -6.71
N VAL A 119 -12.06 10.42 -5.94
CA VAL A 119 -10.95 10.15 -5.04
C VAL A 119 -11.47 9.92 -3.62
N GLY A 120 -10.99 8.87 -2.99
CA GLY A 120 -11.30 8.55 -1.59
C GLY A 120 -10.24 9.12 -0.65
N ASP A 121 -10.59 10.10 0.18
CA ASP A 121 -9.74 10.59 1.28
C ASP A 121 -9.82 9.57 2.42
N ASN A 122 -8.73 8.85 2.62
CA ASN A 122 -8.60 7.75 3.58
C ASN A 122 -9.66 6.63 3.39
N LYS A 123 -10.03 6.40 2.12
CA LYS A 123 -11.04 5.41 1.70
C LYS A 123 -10.47 4.53 0.56
N PRO A 124 -10.89 3.27 0.47
CA PRO A 124 -11.84 2.56 1.34
C PRO A 124 -11.27 2.13 2.69
N TYR A 125 -9.95 2.22 2.89
CA TYR A 125 -9.27 1.78 4.11
C TYR A 125 -8.31 2.86 4.60
N PRO A 126 -8.39 3.31 5.87
CA PRO A 126 -7.31 4.04 6.51
C PRO A 126 -6.12 3.11 6.76
N ILE A 127 -4.91 3.66 6.94
CA ILE A 127 -3.78 2.89 7.45
C ILE A 127 -3.90 2.79 8.97
N GLU A 128 -3.91 1.56 9.49
CA GLU A 128 -4.02 1.28 10.91
C GLU A 128 -2.87 0.36 11.37
N GLU A 129 -2.09 0.79 12.37
CA GLU A 129 -0.89 0.08 12.87
C GLU A 129 -1.15 -1.38 13.29
N HIS A 130 -2.37 -1.69 13.76
CA HIS A 130 -2.72 -3.04 14.18
C HIS A 130 -3.23 -3.92 13.03
N ILE A 131 -3.53 -3.32 11.87
CA ILE A 131 -4.01 -4.00 10.66
C ILE A 131 -2.91 -4.04 9.60
N ASP A 132 -2.26 -2.90 9.34
CA ASP A 132 -1.26 -2.77 8.31
C ASP A 132 0.16 -2.94 8.88
N TYR A 133 1.09 -3.36 8.04
CA TYR A 133 2.46 -3.61 8.48
C TYR A 133 3.49 -2.79 7.70
N SER A 134 3.35 -2.69 6.39
CA SER A 134 4.40 -2.11 5.53
C SER A 134 4.65 -0.63 5.78
N LEU A 135 3.60 0.20 5.74
CA LEU A 135 3.76 1.65 5.91
C LEU A 135 3.98 2.06 7.38
N PRO A 136 3.33 1.45 8.38
CA PRO A 136 3.71 1.68 9.77
C PRO A 136 5.20 1.40 10.03
N LEU A 137 5.73 0.26 9.56
CA LEU A 137 7.13 -0.10 9.78
C LEU A 137 8.11 0.75 8.97
N HIS A 138 7.85 0.92 7.68
CA HIS A 138 8.83 1.50 6.75
C HIS A 138 8.63 3.00 6.50
N GLY A 139 7.42 3.52 6.69
CA GLY A 139 7.07 4.93 6.54
C GLY A 139 7.07 5.65 7.88
N GLU A 140 6.11 5.31 8.76
CA GLU A 140 5.90 6.05 10.01
C GLU A 140 7.10 5.95 10.96
N VAL A 141 7.57 4.75 11.29
CA VAL A 141 8.73 4.56 12.18
C VAL A 141 9.99 5.27 11.68
N ARG A 142 10.14 5.42 10.36
CA ARG A 142 11.27 6.13 9.75
C ARG A 142 11.03 7.63 9.57
N GLY A 143 9.82 8.13 9.82
CA GLY A 143 9.42 9.53 9.63
C GLY A 143 9.43 9.97 8.15
N LEU A 144 9.33 9.00 7.22
CA LEU A 144 9.29 9.29 5.79
C LEU A 144 7.88 9.73 5.38
N PRO A 145 7.74 10.75 4.51
CA PRO A 145 6.46 11.02 3.86
C PRO A 145 6.00 9.78 3.07
N HIS A 146 4.79 9.31 3.34
CA HIS A 146 4.30 8.07 2.77
C HIS A 146 2.79 8.08 2.56
N VAL A 147 2.32 7.29 1.60
CA VAL A 147 0.89 7.00 1.38
C VAL A 147 0.71 5.60 0.80
N MET A 148 -0.49 5.07 0.94
CA MET A 148 -0.96 3.92 0.19
C MET A 148 -2.01 4.36 -0.83
N PHE A 149 -1.77 4.06 -2.09
CA PHE A 149 -2.79 4.14 -3.12
C PHE A 149 -3.58 2.84 -3.15
N GLU A 150 -4.88 3.00 -3.17
CA GLU A 150 -5.85 1.92 -3.36
C GLU A 150 -6.58 2.16 -4.67
N ILE A 151 -6.23 1.44 -5.74
CA ILE A 151 -6.87 1.57 -7.06
C ILE A 151 -8.01 0.55 -7.14
N ARG A 152 -9.20 0.98 -7.57
CA ARG A 152 -10.31 0.04 -7.72
C ARG A 152 -9.99 -0.97 -8.83
N GLN A 153 -10.11 -2.26 -8.53
CA GLN A 153 -9.54 -3.31 -9.39
C GLN A 153 -10.16 -3.38 -10.79
N ASP A 154 -11.42 -2.96 -10.98
CA ASP A 154 -12.06 -2.89 -12.29
C ASP A 154 -11.44 -1.84 -13.22
N GLU A 155 -10.79 -0.82 -12.66
CA GLU A 155 -10.04 0.19 -13.40
C GLU A 155 -8.74 -0.34 -14.02
N ILE A 156 -8.19 -1.42 -13.49
CA ILE A 156 -6.89 -2.00 -13.88
C ILE A 156 -7.00 -3.46 -14.34
N GLN A 157 -8.18 -3.88 -14.80
CA GLN A 157 -8.40 -5.24 -15.32
C GLN A 157 -7.79 -5.47 -16.70
N THR A 158 -7.50 -4.42 -17.45
CA THR A 158 -6.94 -4.49 -18.79
C THR A 158 -5.57 -3.82 -18.85
N PRO A 159 -4.69 -4.23 -19.78
CA PRO A 159 -3.41 -3.54 -19.99
C PRO A 159 -3.58 -2.03 -20.21
N GLN A 160 -4.60 -1.62 -20.95
CA GLN A 160 -4.91 -0.22 -21.24
C GLN A 160 -5.30 0.53 -19.97
N GLY A 161 -6.10 -0.09 -19.06
CA GLY A 161 -6.42 0.48 -17.76
C GLY A 161 -5.18 0.66 -16.89
N VAL A 162 -4.31 -0.34 -16.84
CA VAL A 162 -3.02 -0.26 -16.11
C VAL A 162 -2.15 0.88 -16.65
N GLU A 163 -2.02 1.01 -17.98
CA GLU A 163 -1.25 2.09 -18.59
C GLU A 163 -1.84 3.47 -18.30
N ALA A 164 -3.17 3.61 -18.37
CA ALA A 164 -3.87 4.85 -18.08
C ALA A 164 -3.63 5.29 -16.63
N TRP A 165 -3.80 4.38 -15.66
CA TRP A 165 -3.57 4.66 -14.25
C TRP A 165 -2.10 4.94 -13.94
N ALA A 166 -1.16 4.21 -14.54
CA ALA A 166 0.27 4.49 -14.39
C ALA A 166 0.63 5.88 -14.93
N ALA A 167 0.08 6.28 -16.09
CA ALA A 167 0.30 7.60 -16.65
C ALA A 167 -0.31 8.71 -15.79
N LEU A 168 -1.51 8.50 -15.26
CA LEU A 168 -2.18 9.43 -14.36
C LEU A 168 -1.38 9.63 -13.07
N LEU A 169 -1.01 8.56 -12.39
CA LEU A 169 -0.23 8.66 -11.15
C LEU A 169 1.14 9.30 -11.39
N LYS A 170 1.80 8.98 -12.50
CA LYS A 170 3.05 9.63 -12.90
C LYS A 170 2.87 11.13 -13.10
N LYS A 171 1.79 11.56 -13.77
CA LYS A 171 1.47 12.98 -13.98
C LYS A 171 1.18 13.66 -12.66
N THR A 172 0.34 13.07 -11.82
CA THR A 172 -0.02 13.58 -10.49
C THR A 172 1.22 13.77 -9.62
N TYR A 173 2.09 12.76 -9.55
CA TYR A 173 3.32 12.85 -8.76
C TYR A 173 4.25 13.98 -9.27
N ARG A 174 4.39 14.15 -10.59
CA ARG A 174 5.20 15.24 -11.15
C ARG A 174 4.71 16.63 -10.75
N ILE A 175 3.40 16.81 -10.60
CA ILE A 175 2.83 18.08 -10.15
C ILE A 175 3.29 18.42 -8.73
N ILE A 176 3.35 17.44 -7.85
CA ILE A 176 3.67 17.63 -6.44
C ILE A 176 5.14 17.37 -6.10
N GLU A 177 5.97 16.92 -7.04
CA GLU A 177 7.32 16.38 -6.76
C GLU A 177 8.19 17.34 -5.94
N ALA A 178 8.20 18.61 -6.29
CA ALA A 178 9.00 19.60 -5.58
C ALA A 178 8.55 19.78 -4.12
N GLU A 179 7.24 19.81 -3.88
CA GLU A 179 6.68 19.95 -2.53
C GLU A 179 6.87 18.65 -1.73
N ALA A 180 6.64 17.50 -2.36
CA ALA A 180 6.85 16.19 -1.74
C ALA A 180 8.32 16.02 -1.27
N LEU A 181 9.28 16.48 -2.06
CA LEU A 181 10.69 16.44 -1.67
C LEU A 181 11.01 17.41 -0.52
N ARG A 182 10.34 18.55 -0.42
CA ARG A 182 10.47 19.47 0.72
C ARG A 182 9.98 18.84 2.03
N LEU A 183 8.93 18.01 1.99
CA LEU A 183 8.46 17.28 3.17
C LEU A 183 9.54 16.38 3.79
N CYS A 184 10.47 15.87 2.98
CA CYS A 184 11.57 15.04 3.47
C CYS A 184 12.59 15.82 4.33
N CYS A 185 12.63 17.15 4.21
CA CYS A 185 13.49 18.02 5.00
C CYS A 185 12.88 18.39 6.36
N SER A 186 11.57 18.20 6.53
CA SER A 186 10.85 18.42 7.78
C SER A 186 10.50 17.06 8.40
N ARG A 187 11.18 16.70 9.51
CA ARG A 187 10.82 15.48 10.24
C ARG A 187 9.41 15.60 10.79
N PHE A 188 8.58 14.61 10.51
CA PHE A 188 7.34 14.47 11.24
C PHE A 188 7.67 14.01 12.67
N VAL A 189 7.28 14.82 13.66
CA VAL A 189 7.47 14.51 15.09
C VAL A 189 6.13 14.01 15.60
N TYR A 190 6.11 12.80 16.11
CA TYR A 190 4.92 12.17 16.69
C TYR A 190 4.61 12.72 18.08
#